data_23dec836302479f88d0be04eae1ba6ca
#
_entry.id   23dec836302479f88d0be04eae1ba6ca
#
_cell.length_a   1.000
_cell.length_b   1.000
_cell.length_c   1.000
_cell.angle_alpha   90.00
_cell.angle_beta   90.00
_cell.angle_gamma   90.00
#
_symmetry.space_group_name_H-M   'P 1'
#
loop_
_entity.id
_entity.type
_entity.pdbx_description
1 polymer ?
#
loop_
_entity_poly.entity_id
_entity_poly.type
_entity_poly.pdbx_seq_one_letter_code
_entity_poly.pdbx_strand_id
1 'polypeptide(L)'
;VRAASRRKPFWHAEAYGGPLWMAPNVLDKPRDEGRIAVPEDIRYWDLVSFMCGTTGLMYLRWRPLLDGPLFGAFGPYGMDGSRTDRSRMASQIGKWATAPEQAPLWQSPPIKGPLAIVYVPETQLFTYAQQRSTEFYTRSMQGAYQGFFDLNVQAEWVHIDHIDAYSVLYLPFPIMLKQET
;
A
#
# COMPACT_ATOMS: atom_id res chain seq x y z
N VAL A 1 2.21 0.81 -5.38
CA VAL A 1 3.64 0.62 -5.11
C VAL A 1 4.25 -0.35 -6.12
N ARG A 2 3.74 -1.59 -6.28
CA ARG A 2 4.29 -2.60 -7.21
C ARG A 2 4.45 -2.07 -8.63
N ALA A 3 3.46 -1.39 -9.19
CA ALA A 3 3.53 -0.77 -10.51
C ALA A 3 4.68 0.25 -10.61
N ALA A 4 4.82 1.11 -9.60
CA ALA A 4 5.87 2.13 -9.54
C ALA A 4 7.27 1.55 -9.32
N SER A 5 7.38 0.36 -8.74
CA SER A 5 8.67 -0.33 -8.53
C SER A 5 9.31 -0.86 -9.82
N ARG A 6 8.57 -0.88 -10.94
CA ARG A 6 9.03 -1.34 -12.25
C ARG A 6 9.69 -2.73 -12.20
N ARG A 7 9.01 -3.68 -11.55
CA ARG A 7 9.46 -5.07 -11.35
C ARG A 7 10.66 -5.24 -10.42
N LYS A 8 11.14 -4.16 -9.79
CA LYS A 8 12.18 -4.26 -8.75
C LYS A 8 11.56 -4.75 -7.43
N PRO A 9 12.34 -5.42 -6.58
CA PRO A 9 11.92 -5.68 -5.21
C PRO A 9 11.53 -4.39 -4.52
N PHE A 10 10.48 -4.41 -3.71
CA PHE A 10 10.05 -3.23 -2.95
C PHE A 10 9.67 -3.60 -1.52
N TRP A 11 9.78 -2.64 -0.64
CA TRP A 11 9.40 -2.77 0.75
C TRP A 11 8.18 -1.90 1.05
N HIS A 12 7.31 -2.41 1.92
CA HIS A 12 6.33 -1.59 2.61
C HIS A 12 7.02 -0.98 3.83
N ALA A 13 7.61 0.19 3.65
CA ALA A 13 8.55 0.79 4.60
C ALA A 13 7.86 1.58 5.73
N GLU A 14 6.54 1.66 5.75
CA GLU A 14 5.78 2.45 6.70
C GLU A 14 4.48 1.74 7.09
N ALA A 15 4.62 0.49 7.55
CA ALA A 15 3.49 -0.26 8.08
C ALA A 15 3.09 0.26 9.47
N TYR A 16 1.79 0.40 9.70
CA TYR A 16 1.28 0.85 10.99
C TYR A 16 1.26 -0.29 11.99
N GLY A 17 1.96 -0.10 13.11
CA GLY A 17 2.00 -1.07 14.20
C GLY A 17 1.24 -0.64 15.46
N GLY A 18 0.65 0.55 15.48
CA GLY A 18 0.06 1.11 16.69
C GLY A 18 -1.05 2.13 16.44
N PRO A 19 -1.35 2.97 17.42
CA PRO A 19 -2.34 4.02 17.27
C PRO A 19 -2.03 4.94 16.08
N LEU A 20 -3.04 5.31 15.33
CA LEU A 20 -2.97 6.32 14.29
C LEU A 20 -3.81 7.52 14.72
N TRP A 21 -3.17 8.44 15.41
CA TRP A 21 -3.79 9.72 15.71
C TRP A 21 -3.47 10.67 14.55
N MET A 22 -4.48 11.29 14.03
CA MET A 22 -4.27 12.48 13.23
C MET A 22 -4.39 13.68 14.13
N ALA A 23 -3.43 14.60 14.06
CA ALA A 23 -3.57 15.87 14.77
C ALA A 23 -4.87 16.57 14.33
N PRO A 24 -5.70 17.07 15.25
CA PRO A 24 -6.99 17.67 14.91
C PRO A 24 -6.89 18.76 13.84
N ASN A 25 -5.82 19.55 13.90
CA ASN A 25 -5.54 20.61 12.94
C ASN A 25 -5.09 20.13 11.55
N VAL A 26 -4.73 18.86 11.39
CA VAL A 26 -4.36 18.29 10.10
C VAL A 26 -5.55 17.74 9.35
N LEU A 27 -6.52 17.15 10.07
CA LEU A 27 -7.70 16.52 9.47
C LEU A 27 -9.02 17.11 9.96
N ASP A 28 -8.97 18.16 10.75
CA ASP A 28 -10.16 18.78 11.35
C ASP A 28 -11.05 17.76 12.10
N LYS A 29 -10.41 16.79 12.77
CA LYS A 29 -11.05 15.72 13.51
C LYS A 29 -10.59 15.68 14.97
N PRO A 30 -11.49 15.38 15.90
CA PRO A 30 -11.12 15.13 17.30
C PRO A 30 -10.10 13.98 17.40
N ARG A 31 -9.23 14.07 18.40
CA ARG A 31 -8.18 13.07 18.64
C ARG A 31 -8.74 11.70 19.00
N ASP A 32 -9.88 11.65 19.64
CA ASP A 32 -10.60 10.44 20.04
C ASP A 32 -11.24 9.69 18.85
N GLU A 33 -11.38 10.36 17.70
CA GLU A 33 -11.78 9.69 16.45
C GLU A 33 -10.64 8.93 15.77
N GLY A 34 -9.43 8.99 16.33
CA GLY A 34 -8.28 8.25 15.82
C GLY A 34 -8.47 6.74 15.95
N ARG A 35 -8.23 6.00 14.88
CA ARG A 35 -8.28 4.54 14.91
C ARG A 35 -7.06 3.98 15.63
N ILE A 36 -7.30 3.08 16.57
CA ILE A 36 -6.26 2.28 17.20
C ILE A 36 -6.19 0.95 16.47
N ALA A 37 -5.04 0.63 15.88
CA ALA A 37 -4.81 -0.66 15.28
C ALA A 37 -4.90 -1.78 16.32
N VAL A 38 -5.64 -2.82 16.00
CA VAL A 38 -5.70 -4.07 16.80
C VAL A 38 -4.79 -5.13 16.15
N PRO A 39 -4.47 -6.24 16.85
CA PRO A 39 -3.60 -7.28 16.30
C PRO A 39 -4.05 -7.83 14.94
N GLU A 40 -5.37 -7.96 14.76
CA GLU A 40 -5.98 -8.44 13.52
C GLU A 40 -5.75 -7.50 12.33
N ASP A 41 -5.73 -6.18 12.57
CA ASP A 41 -5.41 -5.18 11.55
C ASP A 41 -3.96 -5.38 11.06
N ILE A 42 -3.02 -5.56 11.99
CA ILE A 42 -1.62 -5.79 11.68
C ILE A 42 -1.48 -7.05 10.83
N ARG A 43 -2.10 -8.14 11.27
CA ARG A 43 -2.11 -9.39 10.52
C ARG A 43 -2.66 -9.20 9.11
N TYR A 44 -3.79 -8.52 8.97
CA TYR A 44 -4.42 -8.27 7.68
C TYR A 44 -3.52 -7.42 6.76
N TRP A 45 -3.01 -6.31 7.24
CA TRP A 45 -2.17 -5.40 6.44
C TRP A 45 -0.86 -6.04 6.00
N ASP A 46 -0.23 -6.79 6.88
CA ASP A 46 1.01 -7.50 6.56
C ASP A 46 0.79 -8.58 5.50
N LEU A 47 -0.24 -9.41 5.69
CA LEU A 47 -0.56 -10.46 4.72
C LEU A 47 -0.96 -9.89 3.36
N VAL A 48 -1.78 -8.83 3.32
CA VAL A 48 -2.11 -8.13 2.07
C VAL A 48 -0.86 -7.55 1.41
N SER A 49 0.05 -6.97 2.19
CA SER A 49 1.32 -6.46 1.64
C SER A 49 2.15 -7.58 1.00
N PHE A 50 2.27 -8.72 1.66
CA PHE A 50 2.94 -9.89 1.08
C PHE A 50 2.24 -10.42 -0.16
N MET A 51 0.92 -10.54 -0.16
CA MET A 51 0.15 -10.94 -1.34
C MET A 51 0.34 -9.97 -2.52
N CYS A 52 0.58 -8.69 -2.24
CA CYS A 52 0.94 -7.71 -3.25
C CYS A 52 2.40 -7.78 -3.70
N GLY A 53 3.19 -8.70 -3.16
CA GLY A 53 4.56 -8.98 -3.58
C GLY A 53 5.62 -8.10 -2.93
N THR A 54 5.36 -7.53 -1.75
CA THR A 54 6.42 -6.86 -0.98
C THR A 54 7.46 -7.88 -0.51
N THR A 55 8.73 -7.50 -0.55
CA THR A 55 9.85 -8.34 -0.09
C THR A 55 10.31 -7.99 1.32
N GLY A 56 9.69 -7.00 1.93
CA GLY A 56 9.97 -6.60 3.30
C GLY A 56 8.93 -5.67 3.87
N LEU A 57 8.73 -5.77 5.17
CA LEU A 57 7.88 -4.89 5.96
C LEU A 57 8.72 -4.18 7.01
N MET A 58 8.45 -2.91 7.21
CA MET A 58 9.06 -2.11 8.26
C MET A 58 7.97 -1.31 8.98
N TYR A 59 7.84 -1.53 10.29
CA TYR A 59 6.94 -0.71 11.09
C TYR A 59 7.58 0.63 11.38
N LEU A 60 6.81 1.69 11.19
CA LEU A 60 7.22 3.02 11.60
C LEU A 60 7.35 3.02 13.11
N ARG A 61 8.61 3.04 13.56
CA ARG A 61 9.09 3.08 14.92
C ARG A 61 8.78 1.84 15.78
N TRP A 62 9.67 1.59 16.70
CA TRP A 62 9.54 0.56 17.71
C TRP A 62 8.44 0.90 18.72
N ARG A 63 8.46 2.12 19.27
CA ARG A 63 7.45 2.62 20.21
C ARG A 63 6.80 3.91 19.71
N PRO A 64 5.65 4.31 20.27
CA PRO A 64 4.97 5.53 19.86
C PRO A 64 5.83 6.79 19.95
N LEU A 65 5.45 7.81 19.23
CA LEU A 65 6.08 9.12 19.29
C LEU A 65 5.89 9.76 20.67
N LEU A 66 6.97 10.29 21.26
CA LEU A 66 6.96 10.86 22.58
C LEU A 66 6.72 12.36 22.61
N ASP A 67 6.74 13.01 21.43
CA ASP A 67 6.56 14.45 21.27
C ASP A 67 5.96 14.80 19.93
N GLY A 68 5.65 16.08 19.74
CA GLY A 68 5.14 16.63 18.50
C GLY A 68 3.65 16.35 18.24
N PRO A 69 3.15 16.75 17.06
CA PRO A 69 1.72 16.69 16.75
C PRO A 69 1.15 15.27 16.66
N LEU A 70 2.02 14.28 16.47
CA LEU A 70 1.66 12.87 16.40
C LEU A 70 2.02 12.11 17.69
N PHE A 71 2.10 12.80 18.83
CA PHE A 71 2.36 12.17 20.14
C PHE A 71 1.44 10.98 20.36
N GLY A 72 2.02 9.86 20.77
CA GLY A 72 1.28 8.62 21.03
C GLY A 72 0.96 7.79 19.79
N ALA A 73 1.28 8.29 18.58
CA ALA A 73 1.03 7.57 17.34
C ALA A 73 2.12 6.55 16.99
N PHE A 74 1.72 5.60 16.15
CA PHE A 74 2.57 4.54 15.58
C PHE A 74 3.15 3.59 16.65
N GLY A 75 4.03 2.71 16.23
CA GLY A 75 4.76 1.81 17.10
C GLY A 75 3.93 0.65 17.66
N PRO A 76 4.37 -0.60 17.46
CA PRO A 76 3.66 -1.78 17.97
C PRO A 76 3.84 -1.99 19.48
N TYR A 77 4.88 -1.41 20.10
CA TYR A 77 5.14 -1.50 21.53
C TYR A 77 4.45 -0.39 22.32
N GLY A 78 4.38 -0.53 23.64
CA GLY A 78 3.92 0.53 24.53
C GLY A 78 4.88 1.72 24.57
N MET A 79 4.42 2.86 25.08
CA MET A 79 5.27 4.07 25.23
C MET A 79 6.46 3.82 26.15
N ASP A 80 6.31 2.97 27.14
CA ASP A 80 7.36 2.49 28.06
C ASP A 80 8.25 1.39 27.48
N GLY A 81 8.00 0.97 26.23
CA GLY A 81 8.69 -0.12 25.56
C GLY A 81 8.15 -1.51 25.90
N SER A 82 7.09 -1.61 26.68
CA SER A 82 6.45 -2.88 27.01
C SER A 82 5.87 -3.58 25.77
N ARG A 83 5.77 -4.91 25.85
CA ARG A 83 5.13 -5.71 24.82
C ARG A 83 3.62 -5.54 24.87
N THR A 84 3.03 -5.26 23.73
CA THR A 84 1.58 -5.22 23.52
C THR A 84 1.12 -6.43 22.69
N ASP A 85 -0.19 -6.64 22.59
CA ASP A 85 -0.73 -7.69 21.70
C ASP A 85 -0.38 -7.41 20.23
N ARG A 86 -0.30 -6.15 19.83
CA ARG A 86 0.17 -5.72 18.52
C ARG A 86 1.61 -6.16 18.25
N SER A 87 2.51 -5.92 19.19
CA SER A 87 3.91 -6.34 19.05
C SER A 87 4.08 -7.86 19.05
N ARG A 88 3.21 -8.58 19.75
CA ARG A 88 3.16 -10.05 19.69
C ARG A 88 2.73 -10.54 18.31
N MET A 89 1.67 -9.94 17.74
CA MET A 89 1.20 -10.27 16.40
C MET A 89 2.27 -9.99 15.34
N ALA A 90 2.87 -8.79 15.36
CA ALA A 90 3.97 -8.45 14.44
C ALA A 90 5.13 -9.45 14.55
N SER A 91 5.49 -9.86 15.77
CA SER A 91 6.53 -10.87 16.00
C SER A 91 6.12 -12.26 15.49
N GLN A 92 4.85 -12.66 15.63
CA GLN A 92 4.35 -13.93 15.10
C GLN A 92 4.41 -13.94 13.57
N ILE A 93 3.97 -12.87 12.92
CA ILE A 93 4.02 -12.75 11.45
C ILE A 93 5.47 -12.75 10.97
N GLY A 94 6.35 -11.98 11.63
CA GLY A 94 7.76 -11.95 11.29
C GLY A 94 8.42 -13.33 11.39
N LYS A 95 8.16 -14.07 12.47
CA LYS A 95 8.65 -15.45 12.63
C LYS A 95 8.10 -16.38 11.56
N TRP A 96 6.80 -16.30 11.27
CA TRP A 96 6.18 -17.09 10.22
C TRP A 96 6.80 -16.74 8.86
N ALA A 97 6.89 -15.46 8.51
CA ALA A 97 7.40 -15.02 7.22
C ALA A 97 8.87 -15.38 6.97
N THR A 98 9.68 -15.45 8.03
CA THR A 98 11.11 -15.79 7.93
C THR A 98 11.41 -17.28 8.16
N ALA A 99 10.38 -18.09 8.43
CA ALA A 99 10.57 -19.52 8.61
C ALA A 99 10.99 -20.20 7.29
N PRO A 100 11.95 -21.15 7.30
CA PRO A 100 12.43 -21.81 6.09
C PRO A 100 11.32 -22.46 5.26
N GLU A 101 10.27 -22.93 5.90
CA GLU A 101 9.09 -23.55 5.27
C GLU A 101 8.33 -22.59 4.37
N GLN A 102 8.51 -21.28 4.57
CA GLN A 102 7.85 -20.24 3.75
C GLN A 102 8.68 -19.86 2.50
N ALA A 103 9.89 -20.36 2.35
CA ALA A 103 10.75 -20.04 1.21
C ALA A 103 10.07 -20.28 -0.16
N PRO A 104 9.32 -21.36 -0.39
CA PRO A 104 8.61 -21.56 -1.66
C PRO A 104 7.58 -20.48 -1.93
N LEU A 105 6.90 -19.97 -0.90
CA LEU A 105 5.92 -18.88 -1.04
C LEU A 105 6.60 -17.60 -1.54
N TRP A 106 7.74 -17.25 -0.96
CA TRP A 106 8.48 -16.03 -1.34
C TRP A 106 9.17 -16.13 -2.70
N GLN A 107 9.46 -17.34 -3.14
CA GLN A 107 10.03 -17.60 -4.47
C GLN A 107 8.96 -17.63 -5.57
N SER A 108 7.69 -17.78 -5.20
CA SER A 108 6.59 -17.83 -6.14
C SER A 108 6.19 -16.41 -6.58
N PRO A 109 6.16 -16.13 -7.89
CA PRO A 109 5.65 -14.84 -8.35
C PRO A 109 4.14 -14.75 -8.10
N PRO A 110 3.61 -13.57 -7.80
CA PRO A 110 2.17 -13.35 -7.74
C PRO A 110 1.51 -13.76 -9.07
N ILE A 111 0.38 -14.45 -8.99
CA ILE A 111 -0.43 -14.77 -10.18
C ILE A 111 -0.87 -13.46 -10.82
N LYS A 112 -0.72 -13.35 -12.14
CA LYS A 112 -1.13 -12.18 -12.91
C LYS A 112 -2.38 -12.47 -13.71
N GLY A 113 -3.32 -11.53 -13.68
CA GLY A 113 -4.47 -11.55 -14.59
C GLY A 113 -4.09 -11.05 -16.00
N PRO A 114 -4.98 -11.24 -16.97
CA PRO A 114 -4.78 -10.80 -18.34
C PRO A 114 -4.99 -9.29 -18.53
N LEU A 115 -5.54 -8.60 -17.53
CA LEU A 115 -5.96 -7.21 -17.60
C LEU A 115 -5.04 -6.31 -16.79
N ALA A 116 -4.60 -5.20 -17.42
CA ALA A 116 -3.83 -4.15 -16.76
C ALA A 116 -4.60 -2.83 -16.66
N ILE A 117 -4.55 -2.22 -15.49
CA ILE A 117 -4.86 -0.81 -15.28
C ILE A 117 -3.54 -0.06 -15.39
N VAL A 118 -3.41 0.72 -16.45
CA VAL A 118 -2.13 1.31 -16.83
C VAL A 118 -1.88 2.60 -16.06
N TYR A 119 -0.77 2.65 -15.35
CA TYR A 119 -0.29 3.85 -14.69
C TYR A 119 0.59 4.67 -15.64
N VAL A 120 0.16 5.89 -15.94
CA VAL A 120 0.85 6.85 -16.80
C VAL A 120 1.25 8.08 -15.98
N PRO A 121 2.51 8.17 -15.52
CA PRO A 121 2.96 9.26 -14.67
C PRO A 121 2.75 10.65 -15.30
N GLU A 122 2.98 10.78 -16.60
CA GLU A 122 2.83 12.03 -17.34
C GLU A 122 1.40 12.54 -17.31
N THR A 123 0.42 11.65 -17.45
CA THR A 123 -1.01 12.02 -17.32
C THR A 123 -1.36 12.50 -15.93
N GLN A 124 -0.82 11.85 -14.89
CA GLN A 124 -1.04 12.27 -13.51
C GLN A 124 -0.46 13.66 -13.24
N LEU A 125 0.76 13.92 -13.68
CA LEU A 125 1.42 15.22 -13.56
C LEU A 125 0.68 16.32 -14.33
N PHE A 126 0.25 16.04 -15.54
CA PHE A 126 -0.54 16.96 -16.36
C PHE A 126 -1.88 17.30 -15.71
N THR A 127 -2.58 16.31 -15.20
CA THR A 127 -3.84 16.52 -14.46
C THR A 127 -3.63 17.43 -13.25
N TYR A 128 -2.55 17.21 -12.50
CA TYR A 128 -2.21 18.09 -11.39
C TYR A 128 -1.87 19.53 -11.84
N ALA A 129 -1.11 19.68 -12.90
CA ALA A 129 -0.74 21.00 -13.42
C ALA A 129 -1.96 21.80 -13.86
N GLN A 130 -2.94 21.16 -14.50
CA GLN A 130 -4.17 21.80 -14.96
C GLN A 130 -5.18 22.07 -13.85
N GLN A 131 -5.39 21.10 -12.97
CA GLN A 131 -6.53 21.10 -12.04
C GLN A 131 -6.12 21.35 -10.60
N ARG A 132 -4.80 21.43 -10.32
CA ARG A 132 -4.24 21.47 -8.96
C ARG A 132 -4.66 20.26 -8.10
N SER A 133 -5.09 19.18 -8.76
CA SER A 133 -5.55 17.95 -8.13
C SER A 133 -5.26 16.76 -9.05
N THR A 134 -4.98 15.61 -8.47
CA THR A 134 -4.86 14.33 -9.20
C THR A 134 -6.15 13.52 -9.15
N GLU A 135 -7.23 14.10 -8.62
CA GLU A 135 -8.45 13.38 -8.25
C GLU A 135 -9.12 12.69 -9.45
N PHE A 136 -9.22 13.34 -10.60
CA PHE A 136 -9.80 12.74 -11.79
C PHE A 136 -9.05 11.48 -12.23
N TYR A 137 -7.72 11.58 -12.27
CA TYR A 137 -6.89 10.44 -12.63
C TYR A 137 -7.03 9.30 -11.63
N THR A 138 -6.95 9.63 -10.34
CA THR A 138 -7.06 8.66 -9.25
C THR A 138 -8.43 7.99 -9.23
N ARG A 139 -9.52 8.76 -9.39
CA ARG A 139 -10.87 8.20 -9.45
C ARG A 139 -11.09 7.28 -10.64
N SER A 140 -10.54 7.63 -11.82
CA SER A 140 -10.61 6.78 -12.99
C SER A 140 -9.94 5.43 -12.75
N MET A 141 -8.73 5.44 -12.15
CA MET A 141 -8.01 4.21 -11.82
C MET A 141 -8.73 3.38 -10.75
N GLN A 142 -9.14 4.01 -9.65
CA GLN A 142 -9.81 3.32 -8.55
C GLN A 142 -11.18 2.79 -8.95
N GLY A 143 -11.96 3.56 -9.71
CA GLY A 143 -13.27 3.14 -10.18
C GLY A 143 -13.19 1.94 -11.11
N ALA A 144 -12.22 1.93 -12.03
CA ALA A 144 -11.98 0.77 -12.87
C ALA A 144 -11.56 -0.46 -12.06
N TYR A 145 -10.63 -0.28 -11.11
CA TYR A 145 -10.20 -1.37 -10.23
C TYR A 145 -11.38 -1.94 -9.43
N GLN A 146 -12.21 -1.07 -8.84
CA GLN A 146 -13.39 -1.49 -8.10
C GLN A 146 -14.36 -2.28 -8.98
N GLY A 147 -14.64 -1.79 -10.19
CA GLY A 147 -15.52 -2.49 -11.12
C GLY A 147 -15.00 -3.88 -11.50
N PHE A 148 -13.70 -4.02 -11.76
CA PHE A 148 -13.10 -5.34 -12.02
C PHE A 148 -13.13 -6.23 -10.79
N PHE A 149 -12.85 -5.68 -9.62
CA PHE A 149 -12.90 -6.41 -8.35
C PHE A 149 -14.30 -6.95 -8.07
N ASP A 150 -15.35 -6.13 -8.24
CA ASP A 150 -16.74 -6.51 -8.01
C ASP A 150 -17.20 -7.61 -8.99
N LEU A 151 -16.62 -7.65 -10.18
CA LEU A 151 -16.87 -8.69 -11.19
C LEU A 151 -15.95 -9.92 -11.00
N ASN A 152 -15.13 -9.94 -9.96
CA ASN A 152 -14.12 -10.99 -9.71
C ASN A 152 -13.14 -11.17 -10.89
N VAL A 153 -12.83 -10.08 -11.57
CA VAL A 153 -11.83 -10.04 -12.64
C VAL A 153 -10.52 -9.52 -12.07
N GLN A 154 -9.49 -10.34 -12.18
CA GLN A 154 -8.16 -9.96 -11.70
C GLN A 154 -7.54 -8.89 -12.61
N ALA A 155 -7.37 -7.69 -12.08
CA ALA A 155 -6.72 -6.58 -12.73
C ALA A 155 -5.41 -6.21 -12.03
N GLU A 156 -4.37 -5.95 -12.82
CA GLU A 156 -3.06 -5.56 -12.32
C GLU A 156 -2.83 -4.06 -12.54
N TRP A 157 -2.18 -3.41 -11.57
CA TRP A 157 -1.68 -2.05 -11.73
C TRP A 157 -0.30 -2.12 -12.38
N VAL A 158 -0.14 -1.51 -13.56
CA VAL A 158 1.07 -1.66 -14.36
C VAL A 158 1.57 -0.30 -14.84
N HIS A 159 2.87 -0.08 -14.76
CA HIS A 159 3.48 1.09 -15.38
C HIS A 159 3.42 0.97 -16.91
N ILE A 160 3.21 2.08 -17.61
CA ILE A 160 3.10 2.12 -19.08
C ILE A 160 4.27 1.43 -19.82
N ASP A 161 5.46 1.46 -19.26
CA ASP A 161 6.65 0.81 -19.83
C ASP A 161 6.62 -0.74 -19.73
N HIS A 162 5.58 -1.35 -19.17
CA HIS A 162 5.54 -2.79 -18.87
C HIS A 162 4.21 -3.45 -19.23
N ILE A 163 3.58 -2.97 -20.29
CA ILE A 163 2.23 -3.42 -20.71
C ILE A 163 2.23 -4.69 -21.58
N ASP A 164 3.36 -5.07 -22.14
CA ASP A 164 3.47 -6.13 -23.18
C ASP A 164 2.97 -7.51 -22.72
N ALA A 165 2.91 -7.74 -21.42
CA ALA A 165 2.48 -9.03 -20.85
C ALA A 165 0.96 -9.16 -20.67
N TYR A 166 0.17 -8.16 -21.10
CA TYR A 166 -1.26 -8.09 -20.85
C TYR A 166 -2.05 -8.05 -22.15
N SER A 167 -3.17 -8.79 -22.19
CA SER A 167 -4.04 -8.87 -23.35
C SER A 167 -5.08 -7.75 -23.41
N VAL A 168 -5.40 -7.17 -22.25
CA VAL A 168 -6.39 -6.10 -22.12
C VAL A 168 -5.79 -4.96 -21.31
N LEU A 169 -5.88 -3.75 -21.84
CA LEU A 169 -5.36 -2.55 -21.19
C LEU A 169 -6.50 -1.58 -20.90
N TYR A 170 -6.62 -1.14 -19.67
CA TYR A 170 -7.42 0.01 -19.31
C TYR A 170 -6.52 1.22 -19.12
N LEU A 171 -6.66 2.23 -19.96
CA LEU A 171 -5.93 3.49 -19.85
C LEU A 171 -6.80 4.54 -19.16
N PRO A 172 -6.52 4.85 -17.90
CA PRO A 172 -7.27 5.87 -17.17
C PRO A 172 -6.92 7.24 -17.73
N PHE A 173 -7.92 7.96 -18.21
CA PHE A 173 -7.80 9.36 -18.62
C PHE A 173 -6.56 9.65 -19.51
N PRO A 174 -6.44 9.05 -20.71
CA PRO A 174 -5.21 9.04 -21.51
C PRO A 174 -4.96 10.36 -22.25
N ILE A 175 -4.58 11.41 -21.51
CA ILE A 175 -4.35 12.74 -22.07
C ILE A 175 -2.91 12.91 -22.55
N MET A 176 -1.94 12.44 -21.77
CA MET A 176 -0.53 12.57 -22.05
C MET A 176 0.11 11.20 -22.22
N LEU A 177 0.27 10.80 -23.45
CA LEU A 177 1.02 9.61 -23.83
C LEU A 177 2.29 10.05 -24.55
N LYS A 178 3.39 9.31 -24.38
CA LYS A 178 4.60 9.53 -25.17
C LYS A 178 4.35 9.12 -26.62
N GLN A 179 5.04 9.77 -27.57
CA GLN A 179 4.90 9.48 -28.98
C GLN A 179 5.29 8.04 -29.36
N GLU A 180 6.11 7.40 -28.51
CA GLU A 180 6.61 6.03 -28.70
C GLU A 180 5.74 4.96 -28.00
N THR A 181 4.63 5.38 -27.40
CA THR A 181 3.67 4.51 -26.71
C THR A 181 2.48 4.21 -27.59
#